data_5c1f6b2c1b192268bfda46bdfebf7805
#
_entry.id   5c1f6b2c1b192268bfda46bdfebf7805
#
_cell.length_a   1.000
_cell.length_b   1.000
_cell.length_c   1.000
_cell.angle_alpha   90.00
_cell.angle_beta   90.00
_cell.angle_gamma   90.00
#
_symmetry.space_group_name_H-M   'P 1'
#
loop_
_entity.id
_entity.type
_entity.pdbx_description
1 polymer ?
#
loop_
_entity_poly.entity_id
_entity_poly.type
_entity_poly.pdbx_seq_one_letter_code
_entity_poly.pdbx_strand_id
1 'polypeptide(L)'
;FQAPAFYHLLGITELRLFDTDREATRKLVANLSDLPLTVRVCTSVAEAVRGADIVTTVTADKAKATIITPDMVEPGMHINAVGGDCPGKTELHPDVLRGAAVFVEYAPQTRVEGDIQQMPSDFAVTEVWEVLSQRQAGRTSATQVTVFDSVGFALEDFSALRYMRDTALGLGMGERMALIPALDDPKDLFSLLRQPTPASRLQHLPEMAEA
;
A
#
# COMPACT_ATOMS: atom_id res chain seq x y z
N PHE A 1 -8.31 -3.93 -0.91
CA PHE A 1 -8.57 -2.49 -0.68
C PHE A 1 -8.27 -1.63 -1.92
N GLN A 2 -7.20 -1.88 -2.71
CA GLN A 2 -6.89 -1.08 -3.90
C GLN A 2 -8.00 -1.12 -4.96
N ALA A 3 -8.57 -2.28 -5.26
CA ALA A 3 -9.62 -2.41 -6.29
C ALA A 3 -10.86 -1.55 -6.00
N PRO A 4 -11.45 -1.57 -4.77
CA PRO A 4 -12.51 -0.63 -4.41
C PRO A 4 -12.06 0.84 -4.51
N ALA A 5 -10.84 1.17 -4.07
CA ALA A 5 -10.33 2.53 -4.17
C ALA A 5 -10.22 2.99 -5.65
N PHE A 6 -9.68 2.17 -6.52
CA PHE A 6 -9.59 2.48 -7.96
C PHE A 6 -10.96 2.61 -8.61
N TYR A 7 -11.93 1.76 -8.21
CA TYR A 7 -13.30 1.89 -8.68
C TYR A 7 -13.91 3.24 -8.27
N HIS A 8 -13.85 3.60 -6.99
CA HIS A 8 -14.49 4.80 -6.48
C HIS A 8 -13.77 6.10 -6.86
N LEU A 9 -12.44 6.07 -6.96
CA LEU A 9 -11.63 7.27 -7.17
C LEU A 9 -11.22 7.48 -8.64
N LEU A 10 -11.00 6.40 -9.38
CA LEU A 10 -10.53 6.46 -10.76
C LEU A 10 -11.59 6.00 -11.78
N GLY A 11 -12.68 5.38 -11.33
CA GLY A 11 -13.77 4.93 -12.20
C GLY A 11 -13.39 3.75 -13.09
N ILE A 12 -12.52 2.85 -12.63
CA ILE A 12 -12.22 1.62 -13.39
C ILE A 12 -13.49 0.81 -13.58
N THR A 13 -13.61 0.15 -14.73
CA THR A 13 -14.79 -0.64 -15.10
C THR A 13 -14.51 -2.15 -15.16
N GLU A 14 -13.25 -2.53 -15.34
CA GLU A 14 -12.80 -3.92 -15.40
C GLU A 14 -11.61 -4.13 -14.46
N LEU A 15 -11.61 -5.25 -13.76
CA LEU A 15 -10.50 -5.74 -12.96
C LEU A 15 -10.11 -7.12 -13.45
N ARG A 16 -8.85 -7.29 -13.84
CA ARG A 16 -8.26 -8.58 -14.20
C ARG A 16 -7.40 -9.09 -13.08
N LEU A 17 -7.58 -10.35 -12.72
CA LEU A 17 -6.90 -10.96 -11.59
C LEU A 17 -6.13 -12.19 -12.05
N PHE A 18 -4.90 -12.30 -11.60
CA PHE A 18 -4.11 -13.53 -11.68
C PHE A 18 -3.36 -13.73 -10.36
N ASP A 19 -3.46 -14.93 -9.83
CA ASP A 19 -2.68 -15.43 -8.70
C ASP A 19 -2.43 -16.93 -8.91
N THR A 20 -1.32 -17.44 -8.40
CA THR A 20 -1.04 -18.88 -8.32
C THR A 20 -1.94 -19.58 -7.31
N ASP A 21 -2.41 -18.86 -6.27
CA ASP A 21 -3.43 -19.32 -5.32
C ASP A 21 -4.84 -19.03 -5.85
N ARG A 22 -5.45 -20.06 -6.41
CA ARG A 22 -6.83 -19.98 -6.94
C ARG A 22 -7.88 -19.76 -5.85
N GLU A 23 -7.59 -20.16 -4.62
CA GLU A 23 -8.54 -19.93 -3.51
C GLU A 23 -8.51 -18.49 -3.05
N ALA A 24 -7.33 -17.89 -2.93
CA ALA A 24 -7.19 -16.45 -2.68
C ALA A 24 -7.90 -15.62 -3.76
N THR A 25 -7.73 -15.98 -5.03
CA THR A 25 -8.45 -15.33 -6.14
C THR A 25 -9.97 -15.43 -5.99
N ARG A 26 -10.51 -16.61 -5.65
CA ARG A 26 -11.96 -16.78 -5.44
C ARG A 26 -12.49 -15.95 -4.27
N LYS A 27 -11.73 -15.87 -3.18
CA LYS A 27 -12.08 -15.01 -2.03
C LYS A 27 -12.14 -13.54 -2.43
N LEU A 28 -11.16 -13.08 -3.20
CA LEU A 28 -11.14 -11.69 -3.68
C LEU A 28 -12.35 -11.40 -4.58
N VAL A 29 -12.68 -12.27 -5.52
CA VAL A 29 -13.87 -12.14 -6.38
C VAL A 29 -15.14 -12.05 -5.54
N ALA A 30 -15.30 -12.92 -4.52
CA ALA A 30 -16.45 -12.88 -3.63
C ALA A 30 -16.51 -11.57 -2.82
N ASN A 31 -15.37 -11.06 -2.34
CA ASN A 31 -15.30 -9.81 -1.59
C ASN A 31 -15.62 -8.56 -2.44
N LEU A 32 -15.54 -8.67 -3.76
CA LEU A 32 -15.84 -7.58 -4.69
C LEU A 32 -17.25 -7.69 -5.32
N SER A 33 -18.05 -8.67 -4.93
CA SER A 33 -19.36 -8.95 -5.54
C SER A 33 -20.36 -7.80 -5.47
N ASP A 34 -20.25 -6.95 -4.45
CA ASP A 34 -21.14 -5.80 -4.26
C ASP A 34 -20.75 -4.56 -5.07
N LEU A 35 -19.58 -4.61 -5.75
CA LEU A 35 -19.17 -3.53 -6.62
C LEU A 35 -19.64 -3.79 -8.05
N PRO A 36 -20.19 -2.79 -8.76
CA PRO A 36 -20.58 -2.90 -10.17
C PRO A 36 -19.33 -2.86 -11.08
N LEU A 37 -18.38 -3.76 -10.81
CA LEU A 37 -17.10 -3.89 -11.48
C LEU A 37 -17.04 -5.24 -12.21
N THR A 38 -16.65 -5.24 -13.47
CA THR A 38 -16.41 -6.49 -14.19
C THR A 38 -15.11 -7.12 -13.70
N VAL A 39 -15.21 -8.25 -12.99
CA VAL A 39 -14.05 -8.99 -12.49
C VAL A 39 -13.77 -10.19 -13.38
N ARG A 40 -12.57 -10.26 -13.96
CA ARG A 40 -12.12 -11.35 -14.81
C ARG A 40 -10.92 -12.07 -14.20
N VAL A 41 -11.05 -13.35 -13.96
CA VAL A 41 -9.94 -14.20 -13.54
C VAL A 41 -9.18 -14.69 -14.77
N CYS A 42 -7.90 -14.37 -14.82
CA CYS A 42 -7.00 -14.71 -15.92
C CYS A 42 -6.23 -16.02 -15.63
N THR A 43 -5.68 -16.61 -16.66
CA THR A 43 -4.90 -17.86 -16.58
C THR A 43 -3.40 -17.64 -16.53
N SER A 44 -2.95 -16.40 -16.79
CA SER A 44 -1.54 -16.00 -16.75
C SER A 44 -1.38 -14.53 -16.45
N VAL A 45 -0.17 -14.13 -16.02
CA VAL A 45 0.22 -12.73 -15.86
C VAL A 45 0.02 -11.95 -17.17
N ALA A 46 0.53 -12.48 -18.28
CA ALA A 46 0.43 -11.84 -19.59
C ALA A 46 -1.02 -11.59 -20.03
N GLU A 47 -1.94 -12.49 -19.70
CA GLU A 47 -3.38 -12.29 -19.96
C GLU A 47 -3.96 -11.17 -19.09
N ALA A 48 -3.57 -11.10 -17.83
CA ALA A 48 -4.05 -10.07 -16.91
C ALA A 48 -3.55 -8.66 -17.28
N VAL A 49 -2.31 -8.57 -17.73
CA VAL A 49 -1.63 -7.30 -18.02
C VAL A 49 -1.99 -6.71 -19.37
N ARG A 50 -2.24 -7.56 -20.39
CA ARG A 50 -2.48 -7.08 -21.77
C ARG A 50 -3.61 -6.06 -21.86
N GLY A 51 -3.32 -4.88 -22.38
CA GLY A 51 -4.27 -3.79 -22.56
C GLY A 51 -4.79 -3.21 -21.24
N ALA A 52 -4.08 -3.39 -20.12
CA ALA A 52 -4.42 -2.77 -18.85
C ALA A 52 -3.84 -1.34 -18.78
N ASP A 53 -4.63 -0.40 -18.32
CA ASP A 53 -4.16 0.96 -18.05
C ASP A 53 -3.33 1.02 -16.76
N ILE A 54 -3.73 0.23 -15.75
CA ILE A 54 -3.10 0.16 -14.45
C ILE A 54 -2.80 -1.31 -14.12
N VAL A 55 -1.56 -1.59 -13.77
CA VAL A 55 -1.12 -2.90 -13.29
C VAL A 55 -0.65 -2.77 -11.85
N THR A 56 -1.04 -3.70 -10.97
CA THR A 56 -0.51 -3.77 -9.61
C THR A 56 0.10 -5.14 -9.39
N THR A 57 1.38 -5.17 -9.01
CA THR A 57 2.06 -6.36 -8.51
C THR A 57 2.10 -6.30 -6.98
N VAL A 58 1.60 -7.35 -6.32
CA VAL A 58 1.43 -7.41 -4.85
C VAL A 58 1.54 -8.84 -4.37
N THR A 59 2.52 -9.60 -4.88
CA THR A 59 2.67 -11.01 -4.50
C THR A 59 3.39 -11.16 -3.16
N ALA A 60 3.12 -12.25 -2.46
CA ALA A 60 3.69 -12.55 -1.15
C ALA A 60 4.94 -13.45 -1.21
N ASP A 61 5.44 -13.80 -2.40
CA ASP A 61 6.67 -14.59 -2.53
C ASP A 61 7.86 -13.77 -2.04
N LYS A 62 8.71 -14.37 -1.21
CA LYS A 62 9.91 -13.72 -0.64
C LYS A 62 11.16 -13.91 -1.52
N ALA A 63 11.00 -14.39 -2.73
CA ALA A 63 12.09 -14.60 -3.66
C ALA A 63 12.10 -13.53 -4.77
N LYS A 64 13.26 -13.36 -5.42
CA LYS A 64 13.32 -12.68 -6.73
C LYS A 64 12.45 -13.46 -7.72
N ALA A 65 11.26 -12.96 -7.99
CA ALA A 65 10.36 -13.55 -8.96
C ALA A 65 9.94 -12.44 -9.95
N THR A 66 10.60 -12.35 -11.09
CA THR A 66 10.17 -11.42 -12.15
C THR A 66 8.77 -11.79 -12.62
N ILE A 67 7.82 -10.91 -12.37
CA ILE A 67 6.40 -11.06 -12.72
C ILE A 67 6.11 -10.29 -14.00
N ILE A 68 6.59 -9.04 -14.10
CA ILE A 68 6.40 -8.18 -15.26
C ILE A 68 7.71 -8.10 -16.06
N THR A 69 7.63 -8.44 -17.32
CA THR A 69 8.73 -8.36 -18.30
C THR A 69 8.46 -7.25 -19.32
N PRO A 70 9.50 -6.73 -20.02
CA PRO A 70 9.32 -5.63 -20.97
C PRO A 70 8.33 -5.86 -22.08
N ASP A 71 8.18 -7.11 -22.53
CA ASP A 71 7.23 -7.51 -23.57
C ASP A 71 5.75 -7.45 -23.14
N MET A 72 5.50 -7.32 -21.84
CA MET A 72 4.16 -7.14 -21.28
C MET A 72 3.77 -5.66 -21.14
N VAL A 73 4.73 -4.72 -21.24
CA VAL A 73 4.50 -3.30 -20.96
C VAL A 73 4.07 -2.58 -22.24
N GLU A 74 2.93 -1.91 -22.17
CA GLU A 74 2.36 -1.14 -23.25
C GLU A 74 2.49 0.36 -23.03
N PRO A 75 2.52 1.19 -24.09
CA PRO A 75 2.59 2.65 -23.96
C PRO A 75 1.44 3.21 -23.11
N GLY A 76 1.76 4.10 -22.18
CA GLY A 76 0.78 4.74 -21.30
C GLY A 76 0.42 3.95 -20.05
N MET A 77 0.89 2.73 -19.90
CA MET A 77 0.63 1.90 -18.73
C MET A 77 1.18 2.54 -17.44
N HIS A 78 0.44 2.37 -16.35
CA HIS A 78 0.92 2.68 -15.00
C HIS A 78 1.09 1.39 -14.21
N ILE A 79 2.23 1.22 -13.55
CA ILE A 79 2.55 0.04 -12.76
C ILE A 79 2.74 0.44 -11.31
N ASN A 80 1.92 -0.11 -10.41
CA ASN A 80 2.13 -0.05 -8.97
C ASN A 80 2.93 -1.30 -8.56
N ALA A 81 4.20 -1.14 -8.28
CA ALA A 81 5.07 -2.19 -7.78
C ALA A 81 5.05 -2.18 -6.25
N VAL A 82 4.17 -2.98 -5.65
CA VAL A 82 3.91 -3.01 -4.20
C VAL A 82 4.44 -4.28 -3.56
N GLY A 83 4.74 -5.28 -4.36
CA GLY A 83 5.20 -6.58 -3.86
C GLY A 83 6.69 -6.63 -3.53
N GLY A 84 7.53 -5.76 -4.09
CA GLY A 84 8.92 -5.57 -3.67
C GLY A 84 8.95 -4.76 -2.38
N ASP A 85 9.03 -5.44 -1.23
CA ASP A 85 8.88 -4.85 0.10
C ASP A 85 9.99 -5.23 1.09
N CYS A 86 11.05 -5.87 0.61
CA CYS A 86 12.19 -6.25 1.44
C CYS A 86 13.46 -6.46 0.60
N PRO A 87 14.64 -6.43 1.22
CA PRO A 87 15.89 -6.69 0.52
C PRO A 87 15.89 -8.05 -0.19
N GLY A 88 16.26 -8.04 -1.46
CA GLY A 88 16.35 -9.24 -2.32
C GLY A 88 15.04 -9.63 -3.01
N LYS A 89 13.91 -9.00 -2.71
CA LYS A 89 12.63 -9.24 -3.37
C LYS A 89 12.35 -8.18 -4.43
N THR A 90 12.16 -8.59 -5.67
CA THR A 90 11.79 -7.73 -6.81
C THR A 90 10.80 -8.47 -7.69
N GLU A 91 9.85 -7.74 -8.28
CA GLU A 91 8.78 -8.28 -9.13
C GLU A 91 8.87 -7.80 -10.58
N LEU A 92 9.56 -6.69 -10.82
CA LEU A 92 9.74 -6.13 -12.16
C LEU A 92 11.09 -6.52 -12.76
N HIS A 93 11.12 -6.77 -14.07
CA HIS A 93 12.38 -6.87 -14.79
C HIS A 93 13.11 -5.50 -14.81
N PRO A 94 14.44 -5.42 -14.67
CA PRO A 94 15.18 -4.14 -14.66
C PRO A 94 14.89 -3.25 -15.88
N ASP A 95 14.64 -3.83 -17.04
CA ASP A 95 14.37 -3.06 -18.26
C ASP A 95 12.97 -2.42 -18.26
N VAL A 96 12.03 -2.88 -17.44
CA VAL A 96 10.75 -2.19 -17.19
C VAL A 96 11.03 -0.86 -16.49
N LEU A 97 11.87 -0.88 -15.46
CA LEU A 97 12.27 0.33 -14.75
C LEU A 97 13.03 1.30 -15.64
N ARG A 98 13.96 0.80 -16.50
CA ARG A 98 14.71 1.65 -17.44
C ARG A 98 13.84 2.32 -18.50
N GLY A 99 12.74 1.67 -18.87
CA GLY A 99 11.78 2.15 -19.87
C GLY A 99 10.68 3.08 -19.31
N ALA A 100 10.66 3.33 -18.02
CA ALA A 100 9.60 4.05 -17.34
C ALA A 100 10.08 5.29 -16.59
N ALA A 101 9.19 6.25 -16.33
CA ALA A 101 9.40 7.24 -15.29
C ALA A 101 9.05 6.59 -13.94
N VAL A 102 10.04 6.53 -13.03
CA VAL A 102 9.91 5.84 -11.75
C VAL A 102 9.67 6.84 -10.63
N PHE A 103 8.61 6.60 -9.87
CA PHE A 103 8.21 7.36 -8.70
C PHE A 103 8.33 6.48 -7.45
N VAL A 104 8.69 7.09 -6.32
CA VAL A 104 8.87 6.41 -5.04
C VAL A 104 8.31 7.26 -3.89
N GLU A 105 8.04 6.67 -2.73
CA GLU A 105 7.71 7.46 -1.53
C GLU A 105 8.94 8.14 -0.96
N TYR A 106 9.97 7.32 -0.64
CA TYR A 106 11.20 7.77 0.00
C TYR A 106 12.39 7.01 -0.58
N ALA A 107 13.15 7.68 -1.44
CA ALA A 107 14.20 7.04 -2.25
C ALA A 107 15.26 6.26 -1.42
N PRO A 108 15.73 6.73 -0.25
CA PRO A 108 16.72 5.98 0.53
C PRO A 108 16.21 4.60 0.99
N GLN A 109 14.93 4.47 1.32
CA GLN A 109 14.33 3.19 1.73
C GLN A 109 13.99 2.33 0.51
N THR A 110 13.38 2.90 -0.52
CA THR A 110 13.00 2.15 -1.73
C THR A 110 14.22 1.54 -2.42
N ARG A 111 15.40 2.20 -2.37
CA ARG A 111 16.66 1.65 -2.90
C ARG A 111 17.13 0.39 -2.16
N VAL A 112 16.65 0.13 -0.97
CA VAL A 112 17.00 -1.05 -0.17
C VAL A 112 15.96 -2.15 -0.30
N GLU A 113 14.70 -1.79 -0.40
CA GLU A 113 13.57 -2.71 -0.25
C GLU A 113 12.71 -2.82 -1.51
N GLY A 114 12.64 -1.77 -2.36
CA GLY A 114 11.79 -1.74 -3.54
C GLY A 114 12.41 -2.40 -4.78
N ASP A 115 11.68 -2.36 -5.87
CA ASP A 115 12.15 -2.91 -7.16
C ASP A 115 13.40 -2.19 -7.69
N ILE A 116 13.60 -0.90 -7.34
CA ILE A 116 14.80 -0.14 -7.73
C ILE A 116 16.07 -0.59 -7.02
N GLN A 117 16.02 -1.46 -6.02
CA GLN A 117 17.22 -2.05 -5.38
C GLN A 117 18.13 -2.77 -6.39
N GLN A 118 17.59 -3.24 -7.52
CA GLN A 118 18.33 -3.89 -8.60
C GLN A 118 18.97 -2.91 -9.59
N MET A 119 18.76 -1.61 -9.40
CA MET A 119 19.28 -0.55 -10.26
C MET A 119 20.56 0.07 -9.68
N PRO A 120 21.40 0.73 -10.50
CA PRO A 120 22.54 1.51 -10.00
C PRO A 120 22.09 2.58 -8.99
N SER A 121 22.98 2.93 -8.05
CA SER A 121 22.67 3.90 -6.98
C SER A 121 22.31 5.30 -7.48
N ASP A 122 22.74 5.66 -8.68
CA ASP A 122 22.46 6.92 -9.37
C ASP A 122 21.25 6.85 -10.30
N PHE A 123 20.55 5.73 -10.35
CA PHE A 123 19.33 5.59 -11.14
C PHE A 123 18.30 6.66 -10.74
N ALA A 124 17.85 7.44 -11.75
CA ALA A 124 16.95 8.56 -11.52
C ALA A 124 15.56 8.09 -11.10
N VAL A 125 15.08 8.63 -9.98
CA VAL A 125 13.70 8.46 -9.49
C VAL A 125 13.16 9.81 -9.03
N THR A 126 11.84 9.94 -8.97
CA THR A 126 11.14 11.13 -8.44
C THR A 126 10.37 10.75 -7.19
N GLU A 127 10.53 11.48 -6.10
CA GLU A 127 9.69 11.27 -4.92
C GLU A 127 8.31 11.87 -5.13
N VAL A 128 7.25 11.12 -4.79
CA VAL A 128 5.84 11.51 -5.06
C VAL A 128 5.50 12.85 -4.44
N TRP A 129 6.05 13.18 -3.27
CA TRP A 129 5.80 14.46 -2.63
C TRP A 129 6.28 15.67 -3.47
N GLU A 130 7.32 15.49 -4.31
CA GLU A 130 7.79 16.53 -5.23
C GLU A 130 6.75 16.81 -6.33
N VAL A 131 6.08 15.75 -6.81
CA VAL A 131 4.98 15.87 -7.77
C VAL A 131 3.76 16.53 -7.11
N LEU A 132 3.37 16.09 -5.91
CA LEU A 132 2.24 16.64 -5.17
C LEU A 132 2.45 18.11 -4.81
N SER A 133 3.69 18.51 -4.53
CA SER A 133 4.07 19.91 -4.27
C SER A 133 4.35 20.73 -5.53
N GLN A 134 4.16 20.16 -6.72
CA GLN A 134 4.40 20.79 -8.03
C GLN A 134 5.87 21.21 -8.28
N ARG A 135 6.82 20.58 -7.59
CA ARG A 135 8.27 20.80 -7.79
C ARG A 135 8.80 19.98 -8.96
N GLN A 136 8.20 18.83 -9.22
CA GLN A 136 8.53 17.95 -10.32
C GLN A 136 7.27 17.61 -11.11
N ALA A 137 7.44 17.34 -12.41
CA ALA A 137 6.35 16.86 -13.23
C ALA A 137 6.05 15.40 -12.91
N GLY A 138 4.77 15.04 -12.89
CA GLY A 138 4.33 13.65 -12.93
C GLY A 138 4.44 13.08 -14.36
N ARG A 139 3.41 12.37 -14.82
CA ARG A 139 3.32 11.88 -16.20
C ARG A 139 3.35 13.05 -17.19
N THR A 140 4.24 12.98 -18.17
CA THR A 140 4.46 14.07 -19.14
C THR A 140 3.82 13.82 -20.51
N SER A 141 3.41 12.59 -20.81
CA SER A 141 2.69 12.25 -22.03
C SER A 141 1.74 11.07 -21.84
N ALA A 142 0.73 10.94 -22.69
CA ALA A 142 -0.23 9.84 -22.64
C ALA A 142 0.41 8.47 -22.92
N THR A 143 1.54 8.43 -23.62
CA THR A 143 2.26 7.20 -23.96
C THR A 143 3.38 6.86 -22.98
N GLN A 144 3.70 7.76 -22.04
CA GLN A 144 4.74 7.52 -21.05
C GLN A 144 4.34 6.40 -20.10
N VAL A 145 5.19 5.39 -19.98
CA VAL A 145 5.06 4.37 -18.94
C VAL A 145 5.51 4.95 -17.61
N THR A 146 4.76 4.70 -16.56
CA THR A 146 5.10 5.15 -15.21
C THR A 146 5.08 3.98 -14.25
N VAL A 147 6.04 3.94 -13.33
CA VAL A 147 6.12 2.96 -12.23
C VAL A 147 6.07 3.72 -10.92
N PHE A 148 5.24 3.28 -10.01
CA PHE A 148 5.27 3.66 -8.61
C PHE A 148 5.82 2.47 -7.82
N ASP A 149 7.07 2.58 -7.40
CA ASP A 149 7.77 1.55 -6.61
C ASP A 149 7.56 1.87 -5.13
N SER A 150 6.57 1.19 -4.55
CA SER A 150 5.99 1.48 -3.25
C SER A 150 6.41 0.44 -2.22
N VAL A 151 7.15 0.87 -1.22
CA VAL A 151 7.54 0.04 -0.07
C VAL A 151 6.89 0.50 1.23
N GLY A 152 6.22 1.67 1.19
CA GLY A 152 5.68 2.35 2.36
C GLY A 152 6.79 2.93 3.27
N PHE A 153 6.42 3.80 4.17
CA PHE A 153 7.32 4.30 5.22
C PHE A 153 6.52 4.87 6.41
N ALA A 154 7.14 4.91 7.58
CA ALA A 154 6.47 5.18 8.86
C ALA A 154 5.67 6.49 8.90
N LEU A 155 6.02 7.50 8.09
CA LEU A 155 5.29 8.76 8.03
C LEU A 155 3.91 8.60 7.38
N GLU A 156 3.76 7.65 6.45
CA GLU A 156 2.46 7.31 5.87
C GLU A 156 1.55 6.64 6.90
N ASP A 157 2.08 5.67 7.67
CA ASP A 157 1.36 5.03 8.76
C ASP A 157 0.89 6.06 9.79
N PHE A 158 1.76 6.97 10.18
CA PHE A 158 1.42 8.06 11.10
C PHE A 158 0.30 8.95 10.55
N SER A 159 0.39 9.32 9.27
CA SER A 159 -0.61 10.16 8.61
C SER A 159 -1.97 9.45 8.48
N ALA A 160 -1.95 8.18 8.10
CA ALA A 160 -3.15 7.35 8.00
C ALA A 160 -3.82 7.15 9.37
N LEU A 161 -3.05 6.86 10.41
CA LEU A 161 -3.55 6.70 11.77
C LEU A 161 -4.15 8.01 12.31
N ARG A 162 -3.52 9.15 12.05
CA ARG A 162 -4.09 10.45 12.40
C ARG A 162 -5.42 10.70 11.70
N TYR A 163 -5.47 10.49 10.39
CA TYR A 163 -6.69 10.66 9.62
C TYR A 163 -7.82 9.74 10.13
N MET A 164 -7.52 8.47 10.39
CA MET A 164 -8.50 7.52 10.94
C MET A 164 -8.99 7.93 12.31
N ARG A 165 -8.08 8.36 13.21
CA ARG A 165 -8.45 8.89 14.53
C ARG A 165 -9.39 10.09 14.43
N ASP A 166 -9.01 11.08 13.64
CA ASP A 166 -9.76 12.32 13.51
C ASP A 166 -11.15 12.08 12.89
N THR A 167 -11.21 11.20 11.90
CA THR A 167 -12.48 10.77 11.28
C THR A 167 -13.37 10.03 12.28
N ALA A 168 -12.81 9.07 13.03
CA ALA A 168 -13.56 8.31 14.03
C ALA A 168 -14.11 9.22 15.13
N LEU A 169 -13.32 10.16 15.62
CA LEU A 169 -13.76 11.17 16.61
C LEU A 169 -14.87 12.06 16.06
N GLY A 170 -14.75 12.51 14.80
CA GLY A 170 -15.78 13.33 14.15
C GLY A 170 -17.11 12.58 13.94
N LEU A 171 -17.05 11.26 13.77
CA LEU A 171 -18.23 10.39 13.64
C LEU A 171 -18.75 9.86 14.99
N GLY A 172 -18.14 10.22 16.11
CA GLY A 172 -18.49 9.69 17.44
C GLY A 172 -18.23 8.19 17.57
N MET A 173 -17.27 7.65 16.83
CA MET A 173 -16.92 6.23 16.82
C MET A 173 -15.66 5.97 17.64
N GLY A 174 -15.59 4.76 18.21
CA GLY A 174 -14.42 4.29 18.97
C GLY A 174 -14.54 4.51 20.46
N GLU A 175 -13.65 3.86 21.20
CA GLU A 175 -13.50 3.96 22.64
C GLU A 175 -12.08 4.39 22.99
N ARG A 176 -11.96 5.23 24.02
CA ARG A 176 -10.67 5.57 24.60
C ARG A 176 -10.30 4.53 25.64
N MET A 177 -9.15 3.89 25.45
CA MET A 177 -8.62 2.89 26.38
C MET A 177 -7.29 3.38 26.95
N ALA A 178 -7.12 3.23 28.27
CA ALA A 178 -5.81 3.40 28.89
C ALA A 178 -4.97 2.13 28.63
N LEU A 179 -4.06 2.17 27.66
CA LEU A 179 -3.18 1.04 27.33
C LEU A 179 -2.06 0.84 28.35
N ILE A 180 -1.68 1.91 29.06
CA ILE A 180 -0.69 1.86 30.14
C ILE A 180 -1.47 1.89 31.45
N PRO A 181 -1.42 0.81 32.26
CA PRO A 181 -2.12 0.81 33.54
C PRO A 181 -1.48 1.83 34.49
N ALA A 182 -2.33 2.67 35.09
CA ALA A 182 -1.91 3.51 36.21
C ALA A 182 -1.95 2.65 37.48
N LEU A 183 -0.79 2.31 38.01
CA LEU A 183 -0.65 1.54 39.24
C LEU A 183 -0.39 2.50 40.41
N ASP A 184 -1.04 2.25 41.56
CA ASP A 184 -0.75 2.97 42.79
C ASP A 184 0.70 2.68 43.28
N ASP A 185 1.16 1.46 43.05
CA ASP A 185 2.56 1.07 43.21
C ASP A 185 3.12 0.54 41.87
N PRO A 186 4.04 1.27 41.20
CA PRO A 186 4.65 0.85 39.94
C PRO A 186 5.46 -0.47 40.03
N LYS A 187 5.79 -0.90 41.25
CA LYS A 187 6.51 -2.17 41.50
C LYS A 187 5.60 -3.35 41.72
N ASP A 188 4.30 -3.15 41.93
CA ASP A 188 3.31 -4.22 42.09
C ASP A 188 2.54 -4.51 40.81
N LEU A 189 3.24 -5.01 39.80
CA LEU A 189 2.59 -5.47 38.55
C LEU A 189 1.64 -6.64 38.78
N PHE A 190 1.82 -7.38 39.87
CA PHE A 190 1.00 -8.55 40.18
C PHE A 190 -0.43 -8.18 40.56
N SER A 191 -0.65 -6.96 41.05
CA SER A 191 -1.99 -6.45 41.35
C SER A 191 -2.89 -6.36 40.12
N LEU A 192 -2.33 -6.22 38.91
CA LEU A 192 -3.07 -6.22 37.65
C LEU A 192 -3.81 -7.53 37.38
N LEU A 193 -3.27 -8.65 37.85
CA LEU A 193 -3.87 -9.98 37.71
C LEU A 193 -5.04 -10.19 38.68
N ARG A 194 -5.17 -9.38 39.71
CA ARG A 194 -6.20 -9.51 40.76
C ARG A 194 -7.37 -8.56 40.56
N GLN A 195 -7.28 -7.58 39.64
CA GLN A 195 -8.35 -6.65 39.40
C GLN A 195 -9.35 -7.27 38.39
N PRO A 196 -10.66 -7.25 38.68
CA PRO A 196 -11.65 -7.57 37.68
C PRO A 196 -11.53 -6.56 36.52
N THR A 197 -11.66 -7.05 35.29
CA THR A 197 -11.60 -6.22 34.06
C THR A 197 -12.53 -5.05 34.18
N PRO A 198 -12.06 -3.79 34.19
CA PRO A 198 -12.92 -2.67 34.52
C PRO A 198 -13.71 -2.18 33.32
N ALA A 199 -14.95 -2.54 33.22
CA ALA A 199 -15.95 -1.76 32.47
C ALA A 199 -16.21 -0.38 33.11
N SER A 200 -15.67 -0.09 34.31
CA SER A 200 -15.99 1.11 35.11
C SER A 200 -14.90 2.17 35.22
N ARG A 201 -13.69 1.96 34.65
CA ARG A 201 -12.61 2.97 34.74
C ARG A 201 -12.58 4.01 33.60
N LEU A 202 -13.51 3.96 32.68
CA LEU A 202 -13.59 4.88 31.53
C LEU A 202 -14.03 6.32 31.87
N GLN A 203 -14.36 6.62 33.12
CA GLN A 203 -14.98 7.91 33.47
C GLN A 203 -13.99 9.01 33.93
N HIS A 204 -12.69 8.74 34.08
CA HIS A 204 -11.75 9.75 34.58
C HIS A 204 -10.42 9.72 33.82
N LEU A 205 -10.43 10.18 32.58
CA LEU A 205 -9.20 10.65 31.93
C LEU A 205 -9.24 12.18 31.89
N PRO A 206 -8.23 12.89 32.43
CA PRO A 206 -8.15 14.33 32.29
C PRO A 206 -8.01 14.71 30.81
N GLU A 207 -8.74 15.75 30.38
CA GLU A 207 -8.53 16.39 29.08
C GLU A 207 -7.05 16.77 28.97
N MET A 208 -6.33 16.10 28.10
CA MET A 208 -4.99 16.54 27.74
C MET A 208 -5.14 17.81 26.89
N ALA A 209 -4.69 18.93 27.42
CA ALA A 209 -4.58 20.19 26.73
C ALA A 209 -3.83 20.03 25.41
N GLU A 210 -4.39 20.61 24.36
CA GLU A 210 -3.79 20.73 23.05
C GLU A 210 -2.41 21.41 23.14
N ALA A 211 -1.40 20.77 22.58
CA ALA A 211 -0.09 21.35 22.28
C ALA A 211 0.21 21.17 20.79
#